data_56c8ff3d212445aa242e1a9570e46249
#
_entry.id   56c8ff3d212445aa242e1a9570e46249
#
_cell.length_a   1.000
_cell.length_b   1.000
_cell.length_c   1.000
_cell.angle_alpha   90.00
_cell.angle_beta   90.00
_cell.angle_gamma   90.00
#
_symmetry.space_group_name_H-M   'P 1'
#
loop_
_entity.id
_entity.type
_entity.pdbx_description
1 polymer ?
#
loop_
_entity_poly.entity_id
_entity_poly.type
_entity_poly.pdbx_seq_one_letter_code
_entity_poly.pdbx_strand_id
1 'polypeptide(L)'
;MVYIGLWSIVGLAMLFALLTRDRLEVSVLHDRNPVAVRLSDGTIRNGYTIKILNMKTIPRDFTLRVEGIDGALMTAPGLGAGRSPVLAVAVPRDDLRVLKVFVSASPKALTGDETALRFVVEERGGGDETATYDATFARP
;
A
#
# COMPACT_ATOMS: atom_id res chain seq x y z
N MET A 1 30.61 -13.96 34.17
CA MET A 1 29.73 -14.87 33.42
C MET A 1 28.37 -14.28 33.06
N VAL A 2 27.75 -13.58 34.00
CA VAL A 2 26.45 -12.91 33.72
C VAL A 2 26.56 -11.90 32.57
N TYR A 3 27.65 -11.17 32.48
CA TYR A 3 27.86 -10.16 31.43
C TYR A 3 27.99 -10.74 30.03
N ILE A 4 28.63 -11.92 29.90
CA ILE A 4 28.77 -12.58 28.60
C ILE A 4 27.41 -13.05 28.08
N GLY A 5 26.56 -13.58 28.94
CA GLY A 5 25.20 -13.96 28.57
C GLY A 5 24.36 -12.80 28.14
N LEU A 6 24.44 -11.68 28.86
CA LEU A 6 23.72 -10.46 28.52
C LEU A 6 24.18 -9.88 27.17
N TRP A 7 25.47 -9.80 26.94
CA TRP A 7 26.01 -9.33 25.66
C TRP A 7 25.61 -10.22 24.50
N SER A 8 25.59 -11.55 24.71
CA SER A 8 25.17 -12.50 23.69
C SER A 8 23.69 -12.28 23.31
N ILE A 9 22.82 -12.07 24.29
CA ILE A 9 21.39 -11.83 24.05
C ILE A 9 21.20 -10.52 23.27
N VAL A 10 21.89 -9.46 23.65
CA VAL A 10 21.81 -8.17 22.94
C VAL A 10 22.32 -8.32 21.51
N GLY A 11 23.44 -9.00 21.30
CA GLY A 11 23.99 -9.25 19.97
C GLY A 11 23.05 -10.05 19.09
N LEU A 12 22.43 -11.09 19.63
CA LEU A 12 21.45 -11.90 18.90
C LEU A 12 20.18 -11.09 18.55
N ALA A 13 19.71 -10.25 19.47
CA ALA A 13 18.57 -9.40 19.22
C ALA A 13 18.84 -8.39 18.11
N MET A 14 20.01 -7.78 18.09
CA MET A 14 20.42 -6.86 17.03
C MET A 14 20.56 -7.57 15.69
N LEU A 15 21.17 -8.74 15.66
CA LEU A 15 21.29 -9.54 14.44
C LEU A 15 19.92 -9.94 13.91
N PHE A 16 19.02 -10.38 14.79
CA PHE A 16 17.65 -10.73 14.41
C PHE A 16 16.91 -9.53 13.81
N ALA A 17 17.04 -8.35 14.42
CA ALA A 17 16.44 -7.12 13.91
C ALA A 17 16.96 -6.75 12.51
N LEU A 18 18.26 -6.94 12.26
CA LEU A 18 18.84 -6.70 10.94
C LEU A 18 18.35 -7.69 9.88
N LEU A 19 18.19 -8.97 10.27
CA LEU A 19 17.73 -10.02 9.35
C LEU A 19 16.24 -9.91 9.03
N THR A 20 15.44 -9.37 9.96
CA THR A 20 14.00 -9.24 9.80
C THR A 20 13.58 -7.84 9.36
N ARG A 21 14.54 -6.97 9.07
CA ARG A 21 14.27 -5.60 8.64
C ARG A 21 13.50 -5.60 7.32
N ASP A 22 12.40 -4.85 7.29
CA ASP A 22 11.60 -4.70 6.10
C ASP A 22 12.38 -3.97 5.01
N ARG A 23 12.32 -4.52 3.80
CA ARG A 23 12.97 -3.95 2.61
C ARG A 23 11.93 -3.45 1.61
N LEU A 24 10.77 -3.18 2.10
CA LEU A 24 9.65 -2.63 1.35
C LEU A 24 9.05 -1.49 2.16
N GLU A 25 8.92 -0.34 1.54
CA GLU A 25 8.28 0.81 2.15
C GLU A 25 7.18 1.33 1.24
N VAL A 26 6.03 1.62 1.82
CA VAL A 26 4.87 2.16 1.11
C VAL A 26 4.45 3.45 1.78
N SER A 27 4.22 4.48 0.97
CA SER A 27 3.72 5.77 1.42
C SER A 27 2.54 6.17 0.55
N VAL A 28 1.50 6.73 1.15
CA VAL A 28 0.28 7.14 0.46
C VAL A 28 -0.03 8.59 0.79
N LEU A 29 -0.26 9.39 -0.25
CA LEU A 29 -0.71 10.75 -0.11
C LEU A 29 -2.12 10.87 -0.72
N HIS A 30 -3.08 11.29 0.10
CA HIS A 30 -4.46 11.50 -0.35
C HIS A 30 -4.55 12.85 -1.07
N ASP A 31 -5.09 12.84 -2.28
CA ASP A 31 -5.29 14.07 -3.05
C ASP A 31 -6.29 14.98 -2.35
N ARG A 32 -6.02 16.28 -2.38
CA ARG A 32 -6.82 17.26 -1.64
C ARG A 32 -7.70 18.13 -2.53
N ASN A 33 -7.45 18.17 -3.83
CA ASN A 33 -8.18 19.11 -4.69
C ASN A 33 -8.48 18.48 -6.07
N PRO A 34 -9.63 17.84 -6.23
CA PRO A 34 -10.64 17.56 -5.22
C PRO A 34 -10.30 16.35 -4.35
N VAL A 35 -10.77 16.34 -3.11
CA VAL A 35 -10.62 15.18 -2.22
C VAL A 35 -11.42 14.00 -2.75
N ALA A 36 -12.66 14.24 -3.16
CA ALA A 36 -13.58 13.21 -3.65
C ALA A 36 -14.41 13.73 -4.80
N VAL A 37 -14.74 12.84 -5.72
CA VAL A 37 -15.58 13.16 -6.89
C VAL A 37 -16.68 12.12 -7.00
N ARG A 38 -17.91 12.58 -7.24
CA ARG A 38 -19.03 11.69 -7.57
C ARG A 38 -19.06 11.47 -9.09
N LEU A 39 -18.99 10.21 -9.48
CA LEU A 39 -19.03 9.83 -10.89
C LEU A 39 -20.46 9.76 -11.41
N SER A 40 -20.60 9.73 -12.73
CA SER A 40 -21.92 9.69 -13.39
C SER A 40 -22.72 8.43 -13.08
N ASP A 41 -22.05 7.34 -12.72
CA ASP A 41 -22.68 6.08 -12.32
C ASP A 41 -23.09 6.04 -10.84
N GLY A 42 -22.88 7.14 -10.10
CA GLY A 42 -23.21 7.24 -8.68
C GLY A 42 -22.12 6.79 -7.72
N THR A 43 -21.03 6.22 -8.21
CA THR A 43 -19.89 5.87 -7.36
C THR A 43 -19.10 7.09 -6.95
N ILE A 44 -18.39 6.99 -5.83
CA ILE A 44 -17.52 8.04 -5.32
C ILE A 44 -16.08 7.64 -5.57
N ARG A 45 -15.27 8.57 -6.09
CA ARG A 45 -13.85 8.34 -6.39
C ARG A 45 -12.98 9.25 -5.54
N ASN A 46 -11.94 8.67 -4.95
CA ASN A 46 -10.85 9.41 -4.30
C ASN A 46 -9.54 9.12 -5.03
N GLY A 47 -8.69 10.13 -5.12
CA GLY A 47 -7.36 9.99 -5.71
C GLY A 47 -6.28 9.88 -4.64
N TYR A 48 -5.29 9.03 -4.91
CA TYR A 48 -4.14 8.80 -4.04
C TYR A 48 -2.87 8.76 -4.86
N THR A 49 -1.79 9.29 -4.30
CA THR A 49 -0.44 9.10 -4.84
C THR A 49 0.25 8.07 -3.97
N ILE A 50 0.58 6.92 -4.54
CA ILE A 50 1.19 5.81 -3.83
C ILE A 50 2.65 5.69 -4.25
N LYS A 51 3.54 5.66 -3.27
CA LYS A 51 4.98 5.48 -3.47
C LYS A 51 5.38 4.14 -2.90
N ILE A 52 5.96 3.29 -3.75
CA ILE A 52 6.45 1.97 -3.36
C ILE A 52 7.96 1.96 -3.56
N LEU A 53 8.69 1.78 -2.46
CA LEU A 53 10.15 1.72 -2.47
C LEU A 53 10.61 0.28 -2.32
N ASN A 54 11.30 -0.24 -3.34
CA ASN A 54 11.92 -1.55 -3.30
C ASN A 54 13.37 -1.39 -2.84
N MET A 55 13.66 -1.79 -1.62
CA MET A 55 14.99 -1.68 -1.02
C MET A 55 15.86 -2.94 -1.23
N LYS A 56 15.39 -3.90 -2.01
CA LYS A 56 16.19 -5.06 -2.41
C LYS A 56 16.95 -4.79 -3.70
N THR A 57 18.03 -5.52 -3.89
CA THR A 57 18.90 -5.41 -5.08
C THR A 57 18.39 -6.20 -6.28
N ILE A 58 17.17 -6.71 -6.21
CA ILE A 58 16.50 -7.44 -7.28
C ILE A 58 15.18 -6.77 -7.63
N PRO A 59 14.73 -6.80 -8.89
CA PRO A 59 13.40 -6.35 -9.25
C PRO A 59 12.35 -7.20 -8.54
N ARG A 60 11.24 -6.59 -8.13
CA ARG A 60 10.15 -7.30 -7.48
C ARG A 60 8.81 -6.89 -8.08
N ASP A 61 7.90 -7.86 -8.13
CA ASP A 61 6.52 -7.62 -8.48
C ASP A 61 5.67 -7.63 -7.22
N PHE A 62 4.76 -6.67 -7.13
CA PHE A 62 3.87 -6.52 -5.99
C PHE A 62 2.41 -6.53 -6.44
N THR A 63 1.52 -6.91 -5.53
CA THR A 63 0.09 -6.68 -5.68
C THR A 63 -0.34 -5.59 -4.70
N LEU A 64 -1.13 -4.65 -5.21
CA LEU A 64 -1.73 -3.58 -4.41
C LEU A 64 -3.23 -3.86 -4.30
N ARG A 65 -3.74 -3.87 -3.07
CA ARG A 65 -5.17 -4.00 -2.82
C ARG A 65 -5.62 -3.04 -1.73
N VAL A 66 -6.92 -2.84 -1.64
CA VAL A 66 -7.56 -1.99 -0.62
C VAL A 66 -8.42 -2.87 0.27
N GLU A 67 -8.29 -2.68 1.57
CA GLU A 67 -9.14 -3.30 2.59
C GLU A 67 -9.94 -2.24 3.35
N GLY A 68 -11.08 -2.62 3.91
CA GLY A 68 -11.93 -1.76 4.75
C GLY A 68 -13.14 -1.20 4.05
N ILE A 69 -13.24 -1.29 2.72
CA ILE A 69 -14.40 -0.87 1.95
C ILE A 69 -14.82 -2.01 1.02
N ASP A 70 -16.04 -2.50 1.19
CA ASP A 70 -16.56 -3.60 0.38
C ASP A 70 -16.78 -3.15 -1.08
N GLY A 71 -16.29 -3.96 -2.01
CA GLY A 71 -16.48 -3.70 -3.44
C GLY A 71 -15.68 -2.51 -3.98
N ALA A 72 -14.72 -1.99 -3.23
CA ALA A 72 -13.86 -0.92 -3.73
C ALA A 72 -13.01 -1.40 -4.90
N LEU A 73 -12.94 -0.58 -5.95
CA LEU A 73 -12.16 -0.86 -7.15
C LEU A 73 -11.11 0.23 -7.34
N MET A 74 -9.96 -0.18 -7.85
CA MET A 74 -8.84 0.72 -8.11
C MET A 74 -8.59 0.85 -9.61
N THR A 75 -8.17 2.05 -10.01
CA THR A 75 -7.72 2.34 -11.36
C THR A 75 -6.40 3.09 -11.27
N ALA A 76 -5.40 2.60 -11.99
CA ALA A 76 -4.12 3.29 -12.10
C ALA A 76 -3.83 3.57 -13.58
N PRO A 77 -3.96 4.83 -14.04
CA PRO A 77 -3.77 5.14 -15.46
C PRO A 77 -2.41 4.71 -16.01
N GLY A 78 -1.37 4.78 -15.17
CA GLY A 78 -0.03 4.34 -15.57
C GLY A 78 0.14 2.85 -15.77
N LEU A 79 -0.80 2.03 -15.31
CA LEU A 79 -0.78 0.57 -15.46
C LEU A 79 -1.70 0.08 -16.58
N GLY A 80 -2.46 0.96 -17.20
CA GLY A 80 -3.27 0.67 -18.38
C GLY A 80 -4.46 -0.25 -18.18
N ALA A 81 -4.69 -0.78 -16.99
CA ALA A 81 -5.80 -1.65 -16.68
C ALA A 81 -7.05 -0.85 -16.32
N GLY A 82 -8.24 -1.42 -16.55
CA GLY A 82 -9.48 -0.85 -16.05
C GLY A 82 -9.60 -1.00 -14.53
N ARG A 83 -10.81 -0.80 -14.02
CA ARG A 83 -11.08 -0.95 -12.58
C ARG A 83 -10.85 -2.39 -12.13
N SER A 84 -10.13 -2.56 -11.03
CA SER A 84 -9.82 -3.88 -10.48
C SER A 84 -9.69 -3.80 -8.97
N PRO A 85 -10.08 -4.84 -8.21
CA PRO A 85 -9.85 -4.89 -6.78
C PRO A 85 -8.38 -5.10 -6.41
N VAL A 86 -7.55 -5.53 -7.36
CA VAL A 86 -6.12 -5.78 -7.16
C VAL A 86 -5.35 -5.25 -8.37
N LEU A 87 -4.26 -4.53 -8.11
CA LEU A 87 -3.36 -4.03 -9.14
C LEU A 87 -2.00 -4.72 -9.02
N ALA A 88 -1.41 -5.08 -10.16
CA ALA A 88 -0.05 -5.60 -10.21
C ALA A 88 0.93 -4.46 -10.50
N VAL A 89 1.99 -4.36 -9.71
CA VAL A 89 2.99 -3.29 -9.82
C VAL A 89 4.37 -3.91 -9.85
N ALA A 90 5.17 -3.56 -10.87
CA ALA A 90 6.57 -3.96 -10.95
C ALA A 90 7.45 -2.80 -10.51
N VAL A 91 8.40 -3.07 -9.60
CA VAL A 91 9.35 -2.07 -9.12
C VAL A 91 10.76 -2.57 -9.37
N PRO A 92 11.60 -1.82 -10.12
CA PRO A 92 12.99 -2.19 -10.32
C PRO A 92 13.77 -2.26 -9.01
N ARG A 93 14.93 -2.89 -9.06
CA ARG A 93 15.84 -2.97 -7.91
C ARG A 93 16.22 -1.57 -7.40
N ASP A 94 16.29 -1.42 -6.09
CA ASP A 94 16.70 -0.17 -5.42
C ASP A 94 16.01 1.08 -6.00
N ASP A 95 14.75 0.95 -6.38
CA ASP A 95 14.02 2.03 -7.03
C ASP A 95 12.70 2.34 -6.34
N LEU A 96 12.22 3.54 -6.60
CA LEU A 96 10.94 4.06 -6.12
C LEU A 96 9.96 4.12 -7.29
N ARG A 97 8.79 3.51 -7.10
CA ARG A 97 7.70 3.63 -8.06
C ARG A 97 6.62 4.53 -7.49
N VAL A 98 6.29 5.58 -8.23
CA VAL A 98 5.20 6.50 -7.86
C VAL A 98 4.01 6.22 -8.77
N LEU A 99 2.85 5.96 -8.16
CA LEU A 99 1.62 5.63 -8.87
C LEU A 99 0.51 6.60 -8.48
N LYS A 100 -0.24 7.03 -9.48
CA LYS A 100 -1.53 7.67 -9.24
C LYS A 100 -2.60 6.60 -9.26
N VAL A 101 -3.32 6.45 -8.15
CA VAL A 101 -4.36 5.43 -8.01
C VAL A 101 -5.68 6.11 -7.63
N PHE A 102 -6.73 5.77 -8.36
CA PHE A 102 -8.08 6.21 -8.04
C PHE A 102 -8.85 5.04 -7.45
N VAL A 103 -9.43 5.24 -6.28
CA VAL A 103 -10.28 4.25 -5.62
C VAL A 103 -11.73 4.68 -5.78
N SER A 104 -12.56 3.78 -6.29
CA SER A 104 -13.99 4.01 -6.48
C SER A 104 -14.79 3.08 -5.58
N ALA A 105 -15.80 3.59 -4.94
CA ALA A 105 -16.68 2.81 -4.06
C ALA A 105 -18.11 3.27 -4.18
N SER A 106 -19.06 2.33 -3.95
CA SER A 106 -20.48 2.68 -3.85
C SER A 106 -20.74 3.48 -2.58
N PRO A 107 -21.60 4.51 -2.61
CA PRO A 107 -21.98 5.23 -1.39
C PRO A 107 -22.52 4.34 -0.29
N LYS A 108 -23.14 3.21 -0.64
CA LYS A 108 -23.67 2.25 0.32
C LYS A 108 -22.61 1.52 1.13
N ALA A 109 -21.38 1.44 0.62
CA ALA A 109 -20.26 0.82 1.30
C ALA A 109 -19.55 1.76 2.27
N LEU A 110 -19.92 3.03 2.29
CA LEU A 110 -19.27 4.07 3.08
C LEU A 110 -20.01 4.33 4.38
N THR A 111 -19.25 4.59 5.45
CA THR A 111 -19.79 4.83 6.80
C THR A 111 -19.49 6.26 7.24
N GLY A 112 -20.36 7.21 6.88
CA GLY A 112 -20.17 8.61 7.25
C GLY A 112 -19.37 9.41 6.22
N ASP A 113 -18.85 10.56 6.63
CA ASP A 113 -18.12 11.47 5.75
C ASP A 113 -16.72 10.96 5.38
N GLU A 114 -16.14 10.18 6.28
CA GLU A 114 -14.85 9.54 6.06
C GLU A 114 -14.94 8.08 6.47
N THR A 115 -14.42 7.19 5.63
CA THR A 115 -14.36 5.76 5.89
C THR A 115 -12.91 5.33 5.93
N ALA A 116 -12.52 4.62 6.99
CA ALA A 116 -11.16 4.10 7.10
C ALA A 116 -10.92 3.02 6.04
N LEU A 117 -9.78 3.09 5.39
CA LEU A 117 -9.32 2.06 4.46
C LEU A 117 -7.84 1.79 4.67
N ARG A 118 -7.38 0.68 4.12
CA ARG A 118 -5.98 0.28 4.21
C ARG A 118 -5.49 -0.17 2.85
N PHE A 119 -4.39 0.41 2.41
CA PHE A 119 -3.67 -0.09 1.24
C PHE A 119 -2.72 -1.20 1.67
N VAL A 120 -2.75 -2.33 0.99
CA VAL A 120 -1.90 -3.48 1.26
C VAL A 120 -1.09 -3.78 0.02
N VAL A 121 0.23 -3.79 0.18
CA VAL A 121 1.18 -4.16 -0.89
C VAL A 121 1.86 -5.45 -0.48
N GLU A 122 1.70 -6.49 -1.30
CA GLU A 122 2.28 -7.80 -1.06
C GLU A 122 3.24 -8.17 -2.18
N GLU A 123 4.39 -8.74 -1.81
CA GLU A 123 5.35 -9.25 -2.78
C GLU A 123 4.81 -10.52 -3.46
N ARG A 124 4.99 -10.61 -4.78
CA ARG A 124 4.63 -11.78 -5.58
C ARG A 124 5.85 -12.63 -5.88
N GLY A 125 5.61 -13.89 -6.23
CA GLY A 125 6.64 -14.73 -6.84
C GLY A 125 7.68 -15.31 -5.89
N GLY A 126 7.33 -15.61 -4.66
CA GLY A 126 8.20 -16.31 -3.72
C GLY A 126 8.66 -15.51 -2.53
N GLY A 127 8.49 -14.20 -2.54
CA GLY A 127 8.65 -13.37 -1.36
C GLY A 127 7.33 -13.27 -0.58
N ASP A 128 7.42 -12.96 0.69
CA ASP A 128 6.27 -12.83 1.57
C ASP A 128 6.24 -11.47 2.29
N GLU A 129 7.02 -10.51 1.82
CA GLU A 129 7.00 -9.17 2.38
C GLU A 129 5.67 -8.48 2.10
N THR A 130 5.12 -7.85 3.13
CA THR A 130 3.86 -7.11 3.06
C THR A 130 4.05 -5.77 3.74
N ALA A 131 3.58 -4.70 3.10
CA ALA A 131 3.53 -3.38 3.68
C ALA A 131 2.09 -2.88 3.64
N THR A 132 1.69 -2.17 4.68
CA THR A 132 0.34 -1.59 4.79
C THR A 132 0.43 -0.12 5.08
N TYR A 133 -0.59 0.61 4.64
CA TYR A 133 -0.72 2.04 4.93
C TYR A 133 -2.19 2.39 5.17
N ASP A 134 -2.49 2.93 6.34
CA ASP A 134 -3.85 3.34 6.67
C ASP A 134 -4.15 4.70 6.05
N ALA A 135 -5.32 4.82 5.46
CA ALA A 135 -5.78 6.04 4.82
C ALA A 135 -7.28 6.22 5.06
N THR A 136 -7.84 7.27 4.50
CA THR A 136 -9.28 7.53 4.59
C THR A 136 -9.87 7.73 3.21
N PHE A 137 -11.14 7.37 3.07
CA PHE A 137 -11.95 7.60 1.89
C PHE A 137 -13.01 8.63 2.22
N ALA A 138 -12.96 9.76 1.52
CA ALA A 138 -13.85 10.89 1.80
C ALA A 138 -15.05 10.89 0.87
N ARG A 139 -16.16 11.49 1.34
CA ARG A 139 -17.31 11.83 0.51
C ARG A 139 -17.19 13.26 -0.01
N PRO A 140 -17.71 13.53 -1.22
CA PRO A 140 -17.76 14.90 -1.72
C PRO A 140 -18.71 15.78 -0.91
#